data_f506f59fbdfbea633ae7b95df680b6ab
#
_entry.id   f506f59fbdfbea633ae7b95df680b6ab
#
_cell.length_a   1.000
_cell.length_b   1.000
_cell.length_c   1.000
_cell.angle_alpha   90.00
_cell.angle_beta   90.00
_cell.angle_gamma   90.00
#
_symmetry.space_group_name_H-M   'P 1'
#
loop_
_entity.id
_entity.type
_entity.pdbx_description
1 polymer ?
#
loop_
_entity_poly.entity_id
_entity_poly.type
_entity_poly.pdbx_seq_one_letter_code
_entity_poly.pdbx_strand_id
1 'polypeptide(L)'
;MQNHCPQLKKEDWHIVKHVWDKRPFYKTHYRCFLNIPTNLQKVVRGSLTTLEKRNLLEKPPIIFSVRENMWGGDLLISIKKQVRDLETRALSGQYISFLFNGDYKNVPAWVKKVTDYGQREYLNFSELLIWHVTCPRCTKLYGNSQTVIFAKML
;
A
#
# COMPACT_ATOMS: atom_id res chain seq x y z
N MET A 1 -1.15 -17.90 15.00
CA MET A 1 -0.05 -17.12 14.46
C MET A 1 -0.35 -15.64 14.60
N GLN A 2 0.49 -14.94 15.30
CA GLN A 2 0.30 -13.50 15.47
C GLN A 2 0.81 -12.78 14.23
N ASN A 3 -0.14 -12.30 13.44
CA ASN A 3 0.21 -11.51 12.26
C ASN A 3 0.36 -10.05 12.67
N HIS A 4 1.58 -9.68 13.04
CA HIS A 4 1.90 -8.29 13.28
C HIS A 4 2.24 -7.60 11.98
N CYS A 5 1.84 -6.33 11.86
CA CYS A 5 2.27 -5.51 10.74
C CYS A 5 3.79 -5.31 10.80
N PRO A 6 4.45 -5.18 9.64
CA PRO A 6 5.89 -4.93 9.63
C PRO A 6 6.21 -3.55 10.23
N GLN A 7 7.42 -3.43 10.75
CA GLN A 7 8.00 -2.15 11.15
C GLN A 7 9.11 -1.84 10.18
N LEU A 8 8.91 -0.82 9.35
CA LEU A 8 9.78 -0.52 8.22
C LEU A 8 10.90 0.42 8.64
N LYS A 9 12.07 0.22 8.04
CA LYS A 9 13.23 1.08 8.27
C LYS A 9 13.28 2.18 7.22
N LYS A 10 13.63 3.39 7.66
CA LYS A 10 13.72 4.56 6.79
C LYS A 10 14.68 4.34 5.62
N GLU A 11 15.83 3.74 5.87
CA GLU A 11 16.84 3.49 4.83
C GLU A 11 16.36 2.56 3.72
N ASP A 12 15.39 1.71 4.00
CA ASP A 12 14.85 0.76 3.02
C ASP A 12 13.66 1.31 2.25
N TRP A 13 12.98 2.34 2.77
CA TRP A 13 11.68 2.74 2.23
C TRP A 13 11.50 4.24 2.00
N HIS A 14 12.41 5.09 2.51
CA HIS A 14 12.24 6.55 2.36
C HIS A 14 13.17 7.09 1.27
N ILE A 15 12.57 7.64 0.22
CA ILE A 15 13.27 8.13 -0.97
C ILE A 15 14.11 7.01 -1.58
N VAL A 16 13.45 5.87 -1.79
CA VAL A 16 14.06 4.67 -2.37
C VAL A 16 13.39 4.40 -3.71
N LYS A 17 14.22 4.14 -4.72
CA LYS A 17 13.76 3.86 -6.08
C LYS A 17 13.46 2.37 -6.23
N HIS A 18 12.30 2.07 -6.82
CA HIS A 18 11.88 0.72 -7.15
C HIS A 18 11.61 0.64 -8.65
N VAL A 19 12.10 -0.41 -9.29
CA VAL A 19 11.82 -0.69 -10.69
C VAL A 19 11.06 -2.00 -10.76
N TRP A 20 9.83 -1.94 -11.25
CA TRP A 20 8.96 -3.11 -11.36
C TRP A 20 8.69 -3.43 -12.82
N ASP A 21 8.72 -4.72 -13.15
CA ASP A 21 8.35 -5.22 -14.46
C ASP A 21 7.27 -6.29 -14.28
N LYS A 22 6.03 -5.92 -14.59
CA LYS A 22 4.85 -6.79 -14.46
C LYS A 22 4.76 -7.44 -13.08
N ARG A 23 5.03 -6.66 -12.03
CA ARG A 23 4.95 -7.17 -10.66
C ARG A 23 3.50 -7.52 -10.34
N PRO A 24 3.21 -8.78 -9.93
CA PRO A 24 1.82 -9.18 -9.71
C PRO A 24 1.29 -8.73 -8.36
N PHE A 25 0.04 -8.29 -8.36
CA PHE A 25 -0.72 -7.96 -7.16
C PHE A 25 -2.06 -8.68 -7.22
N TYR A 26 -2.46 -9.30 -6.12
CA TYR A 26 -3.82 -9.79 -5.95
C TYR A 26 -4.75 -8.60 -5.82
N LYS A 27 -5.84 -8.59 -6.60
CA LYS A 27 -6.80 -7.49 -6.61
C LYS A 27 -8.11 -7.95 -6.01
N THR A 28 -8.62 -7.18 -5.06
CA THR A 28 -9.95 -7.37 -4.50
C THR A 28 -10.57 -6.01 -4.22
N HIS A 29 -11.76 -6.00 -3.68
CA HIS A 29 -12.52 -4.77 -3.48
C HIS A 29 -12.86 -4.59 -2.01
N TYR A 30 -12.95 -3.34 -1.57
CA TYR A 30 -13.46 -2.99 -0.25
C TYR A 30 -14.59 -1.96 -0.41
N ARG A 31 -15.41 -1.84 0.62
CA ARG A 31 -16.56 -0.95 0.62
C ARG A 31 -16.33 0.27 1.48
N CYS A 32 -16.87 1.40 1.02
CA CYS A 32 -16.95 2.64 1.79
C CYS A 32 -18.39 3.08 1.91
N PHE A 33 -18.67 3.88 2.93
CA PHE A 33 -19.90 4.65 3.03
C PHE A 33 -19.49 6.11 3.15
N LEU A 34 -19.83 6.90 2.14
CA LEU A 34 -19.48 8.33 2.04
C LEU A 34 -17.98 8.56 2.33
N ASN A 35 -17.12 7.81 1.63
CA ASN A 35 -15.65 7.87 1.72
C ASN A 35 -15.05 7.25 2.99
N ILE A 36 -15.87 6.68 3.88
CA ILE A 36 -15.36 6.02 5.09
C ILE A 36 -15.33 4.51 4.86
N PRO A 37 -14.16 3.86 4.94
CA PRO A 37 -14.07 2.40 4.75
C PRO A 37 -14.89 1.67 5.83
N THR A 38 -15.76 0.76 5.38
CA THR A 38 -16.63 0.01 6.29
C THR A 38 -16.16 -1.42 6.54
N ASN A 39 -15.47 -2.03 5.56
CA ASN A 39 -15.02 -3.43 5.69
C ASN A 39 -13.56 -3.63 5.31
N LEU A 40 -12.77 -2.56 5.20
CA LEU A 40 -11.38 -2.63 4.70
C LEU A 40 -10.54 -3.62 5.51
N GLN A 41 -10.56 -3.52 6.85
CA GLN A 41 -9.73 -4.38 7.69
C GLN A 41 -10.13 -5.85 7.59
N LYS A 42 -11.43 -6.13 7.46
CA LYS A 42 -11.93 -7.49 7.28
C LYS A 42 -11.45 -8.07 5.95
N VAL A 43 -11.52 -7.30 4.87
CA VAL A 43 -11.07 -7.72 3.54
C VAL A 43 -9.57 -7.95 3.54
N VAL A 44 -8.79 -7.05 4.14
CA VAL A 44 -7.33 -7.20 4.26
C VAL A 44 -6.98 -8.50 4.98
N ARG A 45 -7.54 -8.74 6.16
CA ARG A 45 -7.22 -9.93 6.94
C ARG A 45 -7.61 -11.21 6.23
N GLY A 46 -8.80 -11.25 5.64
CA GLY A 46 -9.27 -12.42 4.89
C GLY A 46 -8.38 -12.72 3.69
N SER A 47 -7.99 -11.68 2.96
CA SER A 47 -7.11 -11.81 1.80
C SER A 47 -5.72 -12.31 2.19
N LEU A 48 -5.13 -11.72 3.25
CA LEU A 48 -3.82 -12.15 3.74
C LEU A 48 -3.83 -13.62 4.16
N THR A 49 -4.88 -14.05 4.86
CA THR A 49 -5.03 -15.44 5.28
C THR A 49 -5.09 -16.39 4.08
N THR A 50 -5.90 -16.04 3.08
CA THR A 50 -6.05 -16.87 1.87
C THR A 50 -4.73 -16.95 1.10
N LEU A 51 -4.05 -15.82 0.90
CA LEU A 51 -2.79 -15.79 0.17
C LEU A 51 -1.68 -16.52 0.90
N GLU A 52 -1.64 -16.42 2.23
CA GLU A 52 -0.65 -17.13 3.04
C GLU A 52 -0.83 -18.64 2.97
N LYS A 53 -2.08 -19.12 3.04
CA LYS A 53 -2.39 -20.54 2.90
C LYS A 53 -1.97 -21.12 1.55
N ARG A 54 -2.01 -20.29 0.51
CA ARG A 54 -1.61 -20.68 -0.84
C ARG A 54 -0.12 -20.43 -1.12
N ASN A 55 0.62 -19.99 -0.11
CA ASN A 55 2.05 -19.66 -0.22
C ASN A 55 2.34 -18.64 -1.31
N LEU A 56 1.45 -17.67 -1.48
CA LEU A 56 1.57 -16.59 -2.48
C LEU A 56 1.95 -15.26 -1.87
N LEU A 57 1.85 -15.10 -0.55
CA LEU A 57 2.07 -13.82 0.12
C LEU A 57 3.55 -13.47 0.18
N GLU A 58 3.90 -12.27 -0.27
CA GLU A 58 5.25 -11.72 -0.07
C GLU A 58 5.42 -11.22 1.37
N LYS A 59 6.66 -11.15 1.84
CA LYS A 59 6.97 -10.69 3.20
C LYS A 59 8.06 -9.61 3.17
N PRO A 60 7.75 -8.38 3.61
CA PRO A 60 6.42 -7.89 3.97
C PRO A 60 5.53 -7.73 2.74
N PRO A 61 4.23 -7.94 2.87
CA PRO A 61 3.32 -7.69 1.75
C PRO A 61 3.13 -6.18 1.56
N ILE A 62 3.23 -5.73 0.33
CA ILE A 62 2.86 -4.36 -0.02
C ILE A 62 1.36 -4.34 -0.29
N ILE A 63 0.64 -3.47 0.37
CA ILE A 63 -0.83 -3.42 0.29
C ILE A 63 -1.25 -2.00 -0.09
N PHE A 64 -1.75 -1.83 -1.31
CA PHE A 64 -2.28 -0.54 -1.75
C PHE A 64 -3.79 -0.52 -1.63
N SER A 65 -4.33 0.52 -1.01
CA SER A 65 -5.76 0.79 -1.06
C SER A 65 -5.98 1.96 -2.04
N VAL A 66 -6.74 1.68 -3.10
CA VAL A 66 -7.00 2.64 -4.17
C VAL A 66 -8.49 2.93 -4.17
N ARG A 67 -8.88 4.08 -3.60
CA ARG A 67 -10.29 4.46 -3.56
C ARG A 67 -10.75 4.92 -4.94
N GLU A 68 -11.80 4.30 -5.47
CA GLU A 68 -12.37 4.68 -6.76
C GLU A 68 -13.43 5.76 -6.63
N ASN A 69 -14.29 5.65 -5.58
CA ASN A 69 -15.39 6.57 -5.36
C ASN A 69 -15.80 6.54 -3.88
N MET A 70 -16.88 7.25 -3.54
CA MET A 70 -17.34 7.33 -2.15
C MET A 70 -17.89 6.02 -1.59
N TRP A 71 -18.10 5.00 -2.43
CA TRP A 71 -18.71 3.71 -2.04
C TRP A 71 -17.70 2.57 -1.93
N GLY A 72 -16.48 2.76 -2.37
CA GLY A 72 -15.44 1.73 -2.27
C GLY A 72 -14.26 1.95 -3.17
N GLY A 73 -13.39 0.96 -3.20
CA GLY A 73 -12.20 0.97 -4.03
C GLY A 73 -11.56 -0.40 -4.15
N ASP A 74 -10.40 -0.42 -4.75
CA ASP A 74 -9.61 -1.63 -4.97
C ASP A 74 -8.54 -1.78 -3.90
N LEU A 75 -8.28 -3.03 -3.55
CA LEU A 75 -7.18 -3.42 -2.69
C LEU A 75 -6.21 -4.25 -3.51
N LEU A 76 -4.95 -3.86 -3.52
CA LEU A 76 -3.88 -4.57 -4.23
C LEU A 76 -2.88 -5.09 -3.21
N ILE A 77 -2.64 -6.40 -3.22
CA ILE A 77 -1.71 -7.05 -2.29
C ILE A 77 -0.62 -7.76 -3.11
N SER A 78 0.64 -7.44 -2.85
CA SER A 78 1.76 -8.04 -3.57
C SER A 78 1.80 -9.56 -3.35
N ILE A 79 2.00 -10.30 -4.45
CA ILE A 79 2.07 -11.76 -4.44
C ILE A 79 3.32 -12.24 -5.17
N LYS A 80 3.75 -13.45 -4.86
CA LYS A 80 4.99 -14.02 -5.39
C LYS A 80 4.93 -14.31 -6.88
N LYS A 81 3.74 -14.68 -7.38
CA LYS A 81 3.53 -15.01 -8.79
C LYS A 81 2.07 -14.86 -9.18
N GLN A 82 1.83 -14.66 -10.45
CA GLN A 82 0.48 -14.61 -10.99
C GLN A 82 -0.13 -16.01 -11.04
N VAL A 83 -1.41 -16.13 -10.70
CA VAL A 83 -2.17 -17.38 -10.78
C VAL A 83 -3.48 -17.12 -11.52
N ARG A 84 -3.97 -18.15 -12.24
CA ARG A 84 -5.12 -17.97 -13.14
C ARG A 84 -6.46 -17.82 -12.41
N ASP A 85 -6.60 -18.43 -11.25
CA ASP A 85 -7.86 -18.48 -10.53
C ASP A 85 -8.08 -17.30 -9.57
N LEU A 86 -7.17 -16.34 -9.56
CA LEU A 86 -7.29 -15.12 -8.78
C LEU A 86 -7.27 -13.90 -9.70
N GLU A 87 -8.07 -12.91 -9.35
CA GLU A 87 -8.00 -11.62 -10.03
C GLU A 87 -6.70 -10.92 -9.64
N THR A 88 -5.91 -10.53 -10.64
CA THR A 88 -4.61 -9.92 -10.43
C THR A 88 -4.45 -8.67 -11.28
N ARG A 89 -3.56 -7.78 -10.84
CA ARG A 89 -3.13 -6.62 -11.60
C ARG A 89 -1.61 -6.57 -11.56
N ALA A 90 -0.99 -6.40 -12.73
CA ALA A 90 0.46 -6.25 -12.83
C ALA A 90 0.82 -4.77 -12.84
N LEU A 91 1.82 -4.39 -12.06
CA LEU A 91 2.33 -3.03 -12.03
C LEU A 91 3.74 -2.98 -12.62
N SER A 92 3.95 -2.03 -13.53
CA SER A 92 5.24 -1.83 -14.19
C SER A 92 5.63 -0.37 -14.13
N GLY A 93 6.92 -0.10 -14.03
CA GLY A 93 7.46 1.26 -14.07
C GLY A 93 8.47 1.52 -12.98
N GLN A 94 8.86 2.78 -12.91
CA GLN A 94 9.79 3.26 -11.89
C GLN A 94 8.99 4.02 -10.83
N TYR A 95 9.25 3.68 -9.57
CA TYR A 95 8.57 4.26 -8.42
C TYR A 95 9.60 4.77 -7.42
N ILE A 96 9.24 5.82 -6.72
CA ILE A 96 9.99 6.25 -5.52
C ILE A 96 9.07 6.11 -4.34
N SER A 97 9.55 5.43 -3.29
CA SER A 97 8.77 5.28 -2.06
C SER A 97 9.19 6.32 -1.02
N PHE A 98 8.22 6.76 -0.23
CA PHE A 98 8.41 7.75 0.83
C PHE A 98 7.75 7.18 2.09
N LEU A 99 8.53 7.05 3.17
CA LEU A 99 8.05 6.52 4.45
C LEU A 99 7.69 7.67 5.39
N PHE A 100 6.50 7.61 5.94
CA PHE A 100 6.02 8.58 6.92
C PHE A 100 5.59 7.88 8.21
N ASN A 101 5.86 8.52 9.32
CA ASN A 101 5.44 8.05 10.65
C ASN A 101 4.41 9.01 11.20
N GLY A 102 3.35 8.48 11.79
CA GLY A 102 2.33 9.28 12.44
C GLY A 102 0.91 8.89 12.07
N ASP A 103 -0.04 9.67 12.55
CA ASP A 103 -1.48 9.43 12.35
C ASP A 103 -1.87 9.58 10.89
N TYR A 104 -2.74 8.70 10.41
CA TYR A 104 -3.21 8.70 9.02
C TYR A 104 -3.97 9.98 8.63
N LYS A 105 -4.43 10.77 9.59
CA LYS A 105 -5.02 12.09 9.29
C LYS A 105 -4.03 13.04 8.61
N ASN A 106 -2.72 12.74 8.70
CA ASN A 106 -1.66 13.54 8.09
C ASN A 106 -1.39 13.17 6.62
N VAL A 107 -2.09 12.18 6.06
CA VAL A 107 -1.88 11.73 4.67
C VAL A 107 -1.95 12.90 3.67
N PRO A 108 -2.92 13.82 3.73
CA PRO A 108 -2.93 14.95 2.80
C PRO A 108 -1.65 15.81 2.85
N ALA A 109 -1.10 16.03 4.05
CA ALA A 109 0.16 16.75 4.20
C ALA A 109 1.34 15.96 3.62
N TRP A 110 1.34 14.65 3.78
CA TRP A 110 2.39 13.79 3.22
C TRP A 110 2.32 13.75 1.69
N VAL A 111 1.12 13.68 1.13
CA VAL A 111 0.94 13.77 -0.33
C VAL A 111 1.53 15.08 -0.86
N LYS A 112 1.30 16.19 -0.16
CA LYS A 112 1.89 17.48 -0.54
C LYS A 112 3.42 17.42 -0.49
N LYS A 113 4.00 16.82 0.54
CA LYS A 113 5.47 16.67 0.64
C LYS A 113 6.04 15.86 -0.51
N VAL A 114 5.38 14.78 -0.92
CA VAL A 114 5.80 13.97 -2.07
C VAL A 114 5.72 14.79 -3.35
N THR A 115 4.64 15.53 -3.56
CA THR A 115 4.46 16.38 -4.73
C THR A 115 5.53 17.48 -4.77
N ASP A 116 5.79 18.13 -3.64
CA ASP A 116 6.82 19.18 -3.54
C ASP A 116 8.22 18.60 -3.84
N TYR A 117 8.50 17.40 -3.36
CA TYR A 117 9.75 16.72 -3.68
C TYR A 117 9.90 16.52 -5.18
N GLY A 118 8.85 16.03 -5.84
CA GLY A 118 8.86 15.85 -7.30
C GLY A 118 9.16 17.14 -8.04
N GLN A 119 8.54 18.24 -7.63
CA GLN A 119 8.79 19.55 -8.23
C GLN A 119 10.23 20.02 -8.04
N ARG A 120 10.78 19.88 -6.84
CA ARG A 120 12.17 20.28 -6.55
C ARG A 120 13.20 19.48 -7.35
N GLU A 121 12.92 18.19 -7.56
CA GLU A 121 13.83 17.27 -8.24
C GLU A 121 13.54 17.17 -9.74
N TYR A 122 12.63 18.00 -10.26
CA TYR A 122 12.22 17.99 -11.68
C TYR A 122 11.69 16.61 -12.12
N LEU A 123 10.98 15.93 -11.23
CA LEU A 123 10.35 14.64 -11.50
C LEU A 123 8.85 14.83 -11.74
N ASN A 124 8.33 14.11 -12.72
CA ASN A 124 6.90 14.09 -13.00
C ASN A 124 6.33 12.77 -12.49
N PHE A 125 5.40 12.86 -11.54
CA PHE A 125 4.70 11.69 -11.01
C PHE A 125 3.35 11.55 -11.72
N SER A 126 3.07 10.35 -12.22
CA SER A 126 1.81 10.06 -12.91
C SER A 126 0.74 9.51 -11.96
N GLU A 127 1.15 8.90 -10.86
CA GLU A 127 0.24 8.23 -9.94
C GLU A 127 0.90 8.13 -8.56
N LEU A 128 0.08 8.26 -7.51
CA LEU A 128 0.51 7.99 -6.14
C LEU A 128 -0.28 6.80 -5.61
N LEU A 129 0.43 5.81 -5.08
CA LEU A 129 -0.16 4.64 -4.44
C LEU A 129 0.16 4.68 -2.95
N ILE A 130 -0.84 4.44 -2.11
CA ILE A 130 -0.69 4.58 -0.66
C ILE A 130 -0.82 3.22 0.01
N TRP A 131 0.18 2.90 0.82
CA TRP A 131 0.22 1.71 1.65
C TRP A 131 0.16 2.10 3.12
N HIS A 132 -0.98 1.84 3.76
CA HIS A 132 -1.12 1.98 5.20
C HIS A 132 -0.51 0.75 5.85
N VAL A 133 0.75 0.86 6.27
CA VAL A 133 1.56 -0.27 6.73
C VAL A 133 1.02 -0.84 8.03
N THR A 134 0.63 0.02 8.96
CA THR A 134 0.27 -0.36 10.33
C THR A 134 -1.24 -0.33 10.51
N CYS A 135 -1.85 -1.48 10.81
CA CYS A 135 -3.28 -1.53 11.13
C CYS A 135 -3.57 -0.90 12.49
N PRO A 136 -4.85 -0.60 12.82
CA PRO A 136 -5.17 0.02 14.11
C PRO A 136 -4.69 -0.78 15.32
N ARG A 137 -4.75 -2.11 15.26
CA ARG A 137 -4.29 -2.97 16.36
C ARG A 137 -2.78 -2.85 16.57
N CYS A 138 -2.02 -2.89 15.48
CA CYS A 138 -0.56 -2.76 15.56
C CYS A 138 -0.13 -1.34 15.92
N THR A 139 -0.90 -0.33 15.54
CA THR A 139 -0.65 1.05 15.97
C THR A 139 -0.68 1.16 17.49
N LYS A 140 -1.65 0.53 18.13
CA LYS A 140 -1.73 0.49 19.59
C LYS A 140 -0.55 -0.26 20.20
N LEU A 141 -0.17 -1.38 19.57
CA LEU A 141 0.92 -2.23 20.06
C LEU A 141 2.28 -1.54 19.95
N TYR A 142 2.54 -0.87 18.82
CA TYR A 142 3.83 -0.23 18.55
C TYR A 142 3.94 1.21 19.10
N GLY A 143 2.81 1.83 19.39
CA GLY A 143 2.76 3.24 19.77
C GLY A 143 3.00 4.19 18.60
N ASN A 144 2.95 3.69 17.36
CA ASN A 144 3.20 4.46 16.15
C ASN A 144 2.57 3.77 14.95
N SER A 145 2.25 4.54 13.92
CA SER A 145 1.80 4.00 12.64
C SER A 145 2.69 4.50 11.51
N GLN A 146 2.81 3.70 10.48
CA GLN A 146 3.62 3.99 9.30
C GLN A 146 2.77 3.95 8.04
N THR A 147 3.10 4.83 7.11
CA THR A 147 2.50 4.87 5.77
C THR A 147 3.61 5.04 4.75
N VAL A 148 3.52 4.30 3.65
CA VAL A 148 4.44 4.47 2.51
C VAL A 148 3.64 4.97 1.33
N ILE A 149 4.14 6.02 0.70
CA ILE A 149 3.57 6.54 -0.55
C ILE A 149 4.53 6.18 -1.67
N PHE A 150 4.04 5.46 -2.68
CA PHE A 150 4.79 5.15 -3.88
C PHE A 150 4.38 6.13 -4.97
N ALA A 151 5.33 6.89 -5.47
CA ALA A 151 5.12 7.82 -6.57
C ALA A 151 5.65 7.23 -7.85
N LYS A 152 4.77 6.97 -8.81
CA LYS A 152 5.14 6.42 -10.10
C LYS A 152 5.69 7.54 -10.98
N MET A 153 6.91 7.36 -11.48
CA MET A 153 7.51 8.30 -12.43
C MET A 153 6.92 8.12 -13.81
N LEU A 154 6.75 9.24 -14.49
CA LEU A 154 6.22 9.27 -15.83
C LEU A 154 7.21 8.70 -16.85
#